data_9c62f2bd67837c382da9b7a8385a6761
#
_entry.id   9c62f2bd67837c382da9b7a8385a6761
#
_cell.length_a   1.000
_cell.length_b   1.000
_cell.length_c   1.000
_cell.angle_alpha   90.00
_cell.angle_beta   90.00
_cell.angle_gamma   90.00
#
_symmetry.space_group_name_H-M   'P 1'
#
loop_
_entity.id
_entity.type
_entity.pdbx_description
1 polymer ?
#
loop_
_entity_poly.entity_id
_entity_poly.type
_entity_poly.pdbx_seq_one_letter_code
_entity_poly.pdbx_strand_id
1 'polypeptide(L)'
;MRTVQTASPVRLAIVGAGPVGLALAIDAAQRLPDADITVFDARSLERDVSGDPRTLALSLGSVQWLQRLGAWPSDGVQPILEVNVSQQPPSAPPVFAALFGEPQVRIGAQEEAVPMLGAVLSYGRIVSTLQQAWLALETAQPHRLHTRFGTPVGAIKPVDGGVEIDAGIAERVDLAVVAEGGVFADQARKAVSRDYHQCAWVGTVELPPEATPGVAYERFTRHGPAALLPLPGGRPSLVWCVGSDDDPVAELNDAQRLAVLNTIFPASVTPLRSISPLKRFPLGLNAERTLTEGRTVRIGNAAQTLHPVAGQGLNLGLRDAAELVNLLRQGGDIEAALRRLEWQRGPDRWALIATTDFLARSFTWTLPGAGAARGLGLAALQALPPLKSLLARQMMFGRR
;
A
#
# COMPACT_ATOMS: atom_id res chain seq x y z
N MET A 1 3.49 9.16 51.88
CA MET A 1 3.09 9.72 50.57
C MET A 1 4.18 9.39 49.58
N ARG A 2 3.99 8.40 48.69
CA ARG A 2 4.88 8.21 47.55
C ARG A 2 4.52 9.30 46.54
N THR A 3 5.41 10.24 46.29
CA THR A 3 5.32 11.16 45.15
C THR A 3 5.25 10.34 43.90
N VAL A 4 4.08 10.34 43.24
CA VAL A 4 3.92 9.83 41.87
C VAL A 4 4.81 10.77 41.02
N GLN A 5 6.00 10.32 40.68
CA GLN A 5 6.79 10.95 39.62
C GLN A 5 5.94 10.83 38.35
N THR A 6 5.29 11.90 37.94
CA THR A 6 4.69 12.00 36.61
C THR A 6 5.83 11.84 35.61
N ALA A 7 5.88 10.70 34.93
CA ALA A 7 6.82 10.50 33.84
C ALA A 7 6.64 11.66 32.85
N SER A 8 7.74 12.25 32.42
CA SER A 8 7.69 13.30 31.38
C SER A 8 6.97 12.77 30.15
N PRO A 9 6.13 13.60 29.49
CA PRO A 9 5.42 13.19 28.30
C PRO A 9 6.39 12.66 27.23
N VAL A 10 6.04 11.57 26.56
CA VAL A 10 6.84 11.01 25.47
C VAL A 10 6.79 11.98 24.28
N ARG A 11 7.94 12.47 23.85
CA ARG A 11 8.08 13.33 22.66
C ARG A 11 8.26 12.46 21.43
N LEU A 12 7.23 12.48 20.57
CA LEU A 12 7.15 11.68 19.34
C LEU A 12 7.24 12.60 18.12
N ALA A 13 8.27 12.41 17.30
CA ALA A 13 8.36 13.07 16.00
C ALA A 13 7.97 12.11 14.88
N ILE A 14 7.08 12.57 13.98
CA ILE A 14 6.65 11.83 12.80
C ILE A 14 7.11 12.62 11.57
N VAL A 15 7.98 12.01 10.78
CA VAL A 15 8.57 12.61 9.58
C VAL A 15 7.86 12.06 8.36
N GLY A 16 7.10 12.92 7.67
CA GLY A 16 6.28 12.62 6.50
C GLY A 16 4.77 12.63 6.80
N ALA A 17 4.06 13.58 6.20
CA ALA A 17 2.60 13.75 6.26
C ALA A 17 1.87 13.07 5.08
N GLY A 18 2.33 11.88 4.68
CA GLY A 18 1.61 10.98 3.80
C GLY A 18 0.52 10.18 4.55
N PRO A 19 -0.19 9.26 3.85
CA PRO A 19 -1.28 8.50 4.46
C PRO A 19 -0.88 7.73 5.72
N VAL A 20 0.33 7.16 5.73
CA VAL A 20 0.82 6.37 6.87
C VAL A 20 1.18 7.27 8.05
N GLY A 21 1.93 8.36 7.81
CA GLY A 21 2.37 9.26 8.87
C GLY A 21 1.21 10.01 9.53
N LEU A 22 0.26 10.52 8.73
CA LEU A 22 -0.93 11.19 9.26
C LEU A 22 -1.85 10.23 10.03
N ALA A 23 -2.07 9.01 9.51
CA ALA A 23 -2.86 8.02 10.22
C ALA A 23 -2.21 7.61 11.57
N LEU A 24 -0.87 7.45 11.59
CA LEU A 24 -0.12 7.26 12.82
C LEU A 24 -0.30 8.42 13.79
N ALA A 25 -0.16 9.66 13.31
CA ALA A 25 -0.27 10.87 14.13
C ALA A 25 -1.65 10.97 14.79
N ILE A 26 -2.72 10.73 14.03
CA ILE A 26 -4.09 10.74 14.53
C ILE A 26 -4.31 9.64 15.58
N ASP A 27 -3.88 8.39 15.29
CA ASP A 27 -4.03 7.28 16.24
C ASP A 27 -3.24 7.53 17.53
N ALA A 28 -1.99 8.03 17.40
CA ALA A 28 -1.18 8.40 18.56
C ALA A 28 -1.81 9.53 19.37
N ALA A 29 -2.32 10.59 18.72
CA ALA A 29 -3.00 11.69 19.38
C ALA A 29 -4.24 11.24 20.19
N GLN A 30 -4.99 10.27 19.65
CA GLN A 30 -6.20 9.74 20.29
C GLN A 30 -5.90 8.75 21.41
N ARG A 31 -4.82 7.96 21.32
CA ARG A 31 -4.55 6.82 22.20
C ARG A 31 -3.38 7.00 23.15
N LEU A 32 -2.58 8.05 22.96
CA LEU A 32 -1.45 8.44 23.82
C LEU A 32 -1.67 9.85 24.36
N PRO A 33 -2.57 10.05 25.33
CA PRO A 33 -3.02 11.37 25.77
C PRO A 33 -1.88 12.23 26.37
N ASP A 34 -0.85 11.58 26.92
CA ASP A 34 0.29 12.26 27.53
C ASP A 34 1.48 12.48 26.56
N ALA A 35 1.36 12.07 25.28
CA ALA A 35 2.41 12.24 24.32
C ALA A 35 2.39 13.64 23.69
N ASP A 36 3.58 14.25 23.53
CA ASP A 36 3.82 15.43 22.72
C ASP A 36 4.20 14.98 21.29
N ILE A 37 3.41 15.35 20.29
CA ILE A 37 3.52 14.82 18.94
C ILE A 37 3.76 15.94 17.95
N THR A 38 4.86 15.86 17.23
CA THR A 38 5.19 16.79 16.14
C THR A 38 5.20 16.05 14.80
N VAL A 39 4.45 16.56 13.81
CA VAL A 39 4.44 16.05 12.42
C VAL A 39 5.24 16.98 11.53
N PHE A 40 6.32 16.49 10.94
CA PHE A 40 7.15 17.19 9.97
C PHE A 40 6.84 16.73 8.56
N ASP A 41 6.84 17.66 7.61
CA ASP A 41 6.76 17.36 6.18
C ASP A 41 7.50 18.46 5.38
N ALA A 42 8.24 18.05 4.37
CA ALA A 42 8.92 18.99 3.46
C ALA A 42 7.91 19.80 2.62
N ARG A 43 6.71 19.25 2.42
CA ARG A 43 5.62 19.90 1.72
C ARG A 43 4.99 21.00 2.59
N SER A 44 4.84 22.19 2.03
CA SER A 44 4.09 23.27 2.68
C SER A 44 2.62 22.88 2.91
N LEU A 45 2.04 23.37 4.00
CA LEU A 45 0.61 23.20 4.32
C LEU A 45 -0.30 23.82 3.25
N GLU A 46 0.15 24.90 2.61
CA GLU A 46 -0.59 25.64 1.57
C GLU A 46 -0.69 24.83 0.26
N ARG A 47 0.15 23.84 0.06
CA ARG A 47 0.14 23.01 -1.15
C ARG A 47 -1.08 22.10 -1.13
N ASP A 48 -2.06 22.43 -1.95
CA ASP A 48 -3.24 21.57 -2.15
C ASP A 48 -2.82 20.21 -2.78
N VAL A 49 -3.16 19.15 -2.08
CA VAL A 49 -2.94 17.76 -2.51
C VAL A 49 -4.23 17.07 -2.94
N SER A 50 -5.38 17.69 -2.74
CA SER A 50 -6.71 17.07 -2.97
C SER A 50 -6.90 16.59 -4.41
N GLY A 51 -6.28 17.26 -5.36
CA GLY A 51 -6.31 16.92 -6.79
C GLY A 51 -5.32 15.84 -7.24
N ASP A 52 -4.53 15.21 -6.33
CA ASP A 52 -3.57 14.14 -6.72
C ASP A 52 -4.32 12.87 -7.15
N PRO A 53 -4.26 12.49 -8.45
CA PRO A 53 -5.08 11.41 -9.00
C PRO A 53 -4.49 10.01 -8.77
N ARG A 54 -3.32 9.88 -8.15
CA ARG A 54 -2.72 8.57 -7.88
C ARG A 54 -3.71 7.68 -7.17
N THR A 55 -3.86 6.46 -7.64
CA THR A 55 -4.87 5.52 -7.12
C THR A 55 -4.28 4.64 -6.03
N LEU A 56 -5.02 4.48 -4.96
CA LEU A 56 -4.67 3.64 -3.81
C LEU A 56 -5.75 2.60 -3.59
N ALA A 57 -5.33 1.34 -3.38
CA ALA A 57 -6.20 0.25 -2.95
C ALA A 57 -5.92 -0.06 -1.47
N LEU A 58 -6.95 0.16 -0.63
CA LEU A 58 -6.90 -0.14 0.79
C LEU A 58 -7.64 -1.44 1.08
N SER A 59 -7.04 -2.30 1.88
CA SER A 59 -7.68 -3.51 2.38
C SER A 59 -8.78 -3.18 3.39
N LEU A 60 -9.72 -4.08 3.60
CA LEU A 60 -10.82 -3.86 4.56
C LEU A 60 -10.33 -3.49 5.95
N GLY A 61 -9.26 -4.15 6.45
CA GLY A 61 -8.68 -3.82 7.76
C GLY A 61 -8.15 -2.39 7.84
N SER A 62 -7.51 -1.89 6.76
CA SER A 62 -7.05 -0.51 6.66
C SER A 62 -8.22 0.48 6.65
N VAL A 63 -9.26 0.19 5.85
CA VAL A 63 -10.49 1.01 5.82
C VAL A 63 -11.12 1.11 7.20
N GLN A 64 -11.33 -0.03 7.87
CA GLN A 64 -11.92 -0.07 9.22
C GLN A 64 -11.09 0.70 10.25
N TRP A 65 -9.76 0.66 10.12
CA TRP A 65 -8.89 1.42 11.02
C TRP A 65 -9.05 2.93 10.80
N LEU A 66 -8.98 3.39 9.55
CA LEU A 66 -9.17 4.81 9.21
C LEU A 66 -10.57 5.33 9.58
N GLN A 67 -11.60 4.50 9.44
CA GLN A 67 -12.95 4.81 9.92
C GLN A 67 -12.98 5.02 11.44
N ARG A 68 -12.33 4.16 12.22
CA ARG A 68 -12.23 4.32 13.69
C ARG A 68 -11.47 5.57 14.09
N LEU A 69 -10.51 6.02 13.29
CA LEU A 69 -9.79 7.28 13.50
C LEU A 69 -10.64 8.53 13.17
N GLY A 70 -11.83 8.36 12.58
CA GLY A 70 -12.63 9.47 12.07
C GLY A 70 -12.02 10.15 10.83
N ALA A 71 -11.13 9.46 10.12
CA ALA A 71 -10.34 9.99 9.00
C ALA A 71 -10.56 9.21 7.69
N TRP A 72 -11.80 8.77 7.47
CA TRP A 72 -12.21 8.10 6.24
C TRP A 72 -13.08 9.01 5.38
N PRO A 73 -12.81 9.19 4.07
CA PRO A 73 -13.62 10.04 3.19
C PRO A 73 -15.06 9.52 3.07
N SER A 74 -16.01 10.45 3.00
CA SER A 74 -17.43 10.13 2.80
C SER A 74 -17.81 9.88 1.35
N ASP A 75 -17.00 10.38 0.40
CA ASP A 75 -17.24 10.32 -1.04
C ASP A 75 -15.96 10.01 -1.83
N GLY A 76 -16.08 9.76 -3.13
CA GLY A 76 -14.95 9.48 -4.00
C GLY A 76 -14.27 8.13 -3.72
N VAL A 77 -14.95 7.21 -3.04
CA VAL A 77 -14.49 5.87 -2.67
C VAL A 77 -15.25 4.82 -3.45
N GLN A 78 -14.54 3.86 -4.02
CA GLN A 78 -15.13 2.70 -4.70
C GLN A 78 -14.87 1.42 -3.91
N PRO A 79 -15.88 0.75 -3.37
CA PRO A 79 -15.71 -0.57 -2.74
C PRO A 79 -15.19 -1.61 -3.74
N ILE A 80 -14.30 -2.48 -3.28
CA ILE A 80 -13.91 -3.71 -3.98
C ILE A 80 -14.81 -4.82 -3.46
N LEU A 81 -15.72 -5.29 -4.32
CA LEU A 81 -16.68 -6.35 -4.00
C LEU A 81 -16.20 -7.72 -4.45
N GLU A 82 -15.38 -7.75 -5.49
CA GLU A 82 -14.77 -8.97 -6.03
C GLU A 82 -13.34 -8.67 -6.49
N VAL A 83 -12.46 -9.64 -6.32
CA VAL A 83 -11.13 -9.68 -6.95
C VAL A 83 -11.08 -10.89 -7.88
N ASN A 84 -10.76 -10.65 -9.14
CA ASN A 84 -10.58 -11.66 -10.17
C ASN A 84 -9.10 -11.73 -10.55
N VAL A 85 -8.45 -12.86 -10.24
CA VAL A 85 -7.05 -13.13 -10.56
C VAL A 85 -7.01 -14.20 -11.65
N SER A 86 -6.34 -13.91 -12.76
CA SER A 86 -6.24 -14.80 -13.89
C SER A 86 -4.91 -14.66 -14.63
N GLN A 87 -4.64 -15.53 -15.58
CA GLN A 87 -3.43 -15.50 -16.40
C GLN A 87 -3.81 -15.48 -17.89
N GLN A 88 -3.04 -14.75 -18.69
CA GLN A 88 -3.18 -14.77 -20.14
C GLN A 88 -2.80 -16.17 -20.70
N PRO A 89 -3.55 -16.71 -21.66
CA PRO A 89 -3.23 -18.00 -22.32
C PRO A 89 -1.82 -18.03 -22.96
N PRO A 90 -1.20 -19.21 -23.04
CA PRO A 90 -1.70 -20.52 -22.56
C PRO A 90 -1.54 -20.66 -21.04
N SER A 91 -2.66 -20.83 -20.33
CA SER A 91 -2.76 -20.87 -18.86
C SER A 91 -3.02 -22.29 -18.32
N ALA A 92 -3.29 -23.24 -19.21
CA ALA A 92 -3.52 -24.64 -18.89
C ALA A 92 -3.19 -25.53 -20.10
N PRO A 93 -3.02 -26.86 -19.92
CA PRO A 93 -3.01 -27.80 -21.03
C PRO A 93 -4.27 -27.65 -21.88
N PRO A 94 -4.19 -27.76 -23.22
CA PRO A 94 -5.34 -27.50 -24.13
C PRO A 94 -6.60 -28.30 -23.76
N VAL A 95 -6.44 -29.56 -23.38
CA VAL A 95 -7.56 -30.44 -22.97
C VAL A 95 -8.23 -29.92 -21.70
N PHE A 96 -7.46 -29.44 -20.73
CA PHE A 96 -7.99 -28.87 -19.50
C PHE A 96 -8.74 -27.56 -19.77
N ALA A 97 -8.14 -26.67 -20.57
CA ALA A 97 -8.75 -25.39 -20.93
C ALA A 97 -10.07 -25.57 -21.71
N ALA A 98 -10.14 -26.59 -22.58
CA ALA A 98 -11.34 -26.94 -23.34
C ALA A 98 -12.49 -27.46 -22.44
N LEU A 99 -12.16 -28.20 -21.37
CA LEU A 99 -13.15 -28.79 -20.47
C LEU A 99 -13.58 -27.85 -19.33
N PHE A 100 -12.67 -27.06 -18.79
CA PHE A 100 -12.88 -26.29 -17.55
C PHE A 100 -12.73 -24.78 -17.75
N GLY A 101 -12.41 -24.32 -18.96
CA GLY A 101 -12.13 -22.93 -19.24
C GLY A 101 -10.74 -22.46 -18.73
N GLU A 102 -10.49 -21.15 -18.81
CA GLU A 102 -9.25 -20.58 -18.32
C GLU A 102 -9.21 -20.57 -16.78
N PRO A 103 -8.08 -21.01 -16.17
CA PRO A 103 -7.91 -20.96 -14.73
C PRO A 103 -7.98 -19.53 -14.21
N GLN A 104 -8.84 -19.32 -13.21
CA GLN A 104 -9.00 -18.04 -12.53
C GLN A 104 -9.33 -18.27 -11.05
N VAL A 105 -8.99 -17.30 -10.21
CA VAL A 105 -9.40 -17.24 -8.81
C VAL A 105 -10.34 -16.05 -8.65
N ARG A 106 -11.51 -16.29 -8.12
CA ARG A 106 -12.48 -15.26 -7.73
C ARG A 106 -12.62 -15.24 -6.22
N ILE A 107 -12.49 -14.07 -5.64
CA ILE A 107 -12.69 -13.82 -4.21
C ILE A 107 -13.79 -12.78 -4.11
N GLY A 108 -14.94 -13.15 -3.60
CA GLY A 108 -16.10 -12.27 -3.43
C GLY A 108 -16.29 -11.83 -1.98
N ALA A 109 -16.69 -10.59 -1.76
CA ALA A 109 -17.01 -10.10 -0.42
C ALA A 109 -18.13 -10.90 0.24
N GLN A 110 -19.11 -11.34 -0.53
CA GLN A 110 -20.21 -12.20 -0.04
C GLN A 110 -19.71 -13.57 0.44
N GLU A 111 -18.76 -14.18 -0.28
CA GLU A 111 -18.16 -15.46 0.12
C GLU A 111 -17.43 -15.36 1.46
N GLU A 112 -16.79 -14.21 1.71
CA GLU A 112 -16.05 -13.94 2.95
C GLU A 112 -16.92 -13.37 4.07
N ALA A 113 -18.23 -13.19 3.82
CA ALA A 113 -19.18 -12.59 4.76
C ALA A 113 -18.76 -11.20 5.26
N VAL A 114 -18.25 -10.37 4.35
CA VAL A 114 -17.82 -8.99 4.63
C VAL A 114 -18.54 -8.01 3.69
N PRO A 115 -18.69 -6.74 4.07
CA PRO A 115 -19.35 -5.75 3.20
C PRO A 115 -18.54 -5.41 1.95
N MET A 116 -17.23 -5.58 1.99
CA MET A 116 -16.28 -5.36 0.90
C MET A 116 -14.94 -6.00 1.24
N LEU A 117 -14.11 -6.28 0.25
CA LEU A 117 -12.73 -6.78 0.46
C LEU A 117 -11.75 -5.64 0.76
N GLY A 118 -12.10 -4.45 0.33
CA GLY A 118 -11.33 -3.23 0.45
C GLY A 118 -11.98 -2.09 -0.31
N ALA A 119 -11.26 -1.00 -0.52
CA ALA A 119 -11.75 0.14 -1.28
C ALA A 119 -10.63 0.82 -2.06
N VAL A 120 -11.01 1.46 -3.16
CA VAL A 120 -10.11 2.23 -4.03
C VAL A 120 -10.51 3.70 -4.00
N LEU A 121 -9.52 4.58 -3.89
CA LEU A 121 -9.69 6.03 -3.91
C LEU A 121 -8.42 6.73 -4.38
N SER A 122 -8.50 8.05 -4.64
CA SER A 122 -7.31 8.82 -5.00
C SER A 122 -6.43 9.13 -3.77
N TYR A 123 -5.13 9.28 -4.02
CA TYR A 123 -4.16 9.73 -3.01
C TYR A 123 -4.55 11.09 -2.43
N GLY A 124 -4.95 12.01 -3.30
CA GLY A 124 -5.35 13.34 -2.87
C GLY A 124 -6.52 13.30 -1.89
N ARG A 125 -7.53 12.46 -2.15
CA ARG A 125 -8.70 12.30 -1.29
C ARG A 125 -8.34 11.81 0.10
N ILE A 126 -7.54 10.74 0.21
CA ILE A 126 -7.18 10.20 1.51
C ILE A 126 -6.27 11.14 2.31
N VAL A 127 -5.26 11.75 1.65
CA VAL A 127 -4.34 12.66 2.35
C VAL A 127 -5.04 13.92 2.82
N SER A 128 -5.90 14.53 2.00
CA SER A 128 -6.66 15.72 2.42
C SER A 128 -7.58 15.43 3.61
N THR A 129 -8.27 14.28 3.62
CA THR A 129 -9.12 13.87 4.74
C THR A 129 -8.31 13.65 6.02
N LEU A 130 -7.18 12.93 5.94
CA LEU A 130 -6.29 12.72 7.08
C LEU A 130 -5.67 14.02 7.58
N GLN A 131 -5.25 14.91 6.69
CA GLN A 131 -4.71 16.21 7.06
C GLN A 131 -5.74 17.07 7.79
N GLN A 132 -6.98 17.11 7.30
CA GLN A 132 -8.07 17.83 7.98
C GLN A 132 -8.34 17.26 9.38
N ALA A 133 -8.39 15.92 9.53
CA ALA A 133 -8.58 15.28 10.81
C ALA A 133 -7.43 15.57 11.80
N TRP A 134 -6.18 15.57 11.33
CA TRP A 134 -5.01 15.92 12.14
C TRP A 134 -5.06 17.37 12.61
N LEU A 135 -5.30 18.34 11.71
CA LEU A 135 -5.34 19.76 12.03
C LEU A 135 -6.49 20.10 13.00
N ALA A 136 -7.61 19.38 12.91
CA ALA A 136 -8.70 19.52 13.87
C ALA A 136 -8.28 19.06 15.28
N LEU A 137 -7.52 17.96 15.39
CA LEU A 137 -6.95 17.49 16.66
C LEU A 137 -5.91 18.47 17.22
N GLU A 138 -5.03 19.01 16.38
CA GLU A 138 -4.04 20.02 16.77
C GLU A 138 -4.74 21.27 17.32
N THR A 139 -5.76 21.76 16.62
CA THR A 139 -6.55 22.91 17.07
C THR A 139 -7.20 22.68 18.45
N ALA A 140 -7.66 21.45 18.71
CA ALA A 140 -8.26 21.09 19.97
C ALA A 140 -7.22 20.87 21.11
N GLN A 141 -5.97 20.56 20.77
CA GLN A 141 -4.91 20.20 21.73
C GLN A 141 -3.56 20.86 21.37
N PRO A 142 -3.49 22.20 21.21
CA PRO A 142 -2.29 22.90 20.72
C PRO A 142 -1.09 22.86 21.67
N HIS A 143 -1.30 22.44 22.90
CA HIS A 143 -0.23 22.32 23.90
C HIS A 143 0.63 21.05 23.75
N ARG A 144 0.22 20.09 22.92
CA ARG A 144 0.93 18.84 22.72
C ARG A 144 0.93 18.28 21.29
N LEU A 145 0.16 18.86 20.36
CA LEU A 145 0.12 18.46 18.96
C LEU A 145 0.62 19.61 18.10
N HIS A 146 1.60 19.32 17.24
CA HIS A 146 2.33 20.35 16.50
C HIS A 146 2.52 19.95 15.04
N THR A 147 2.23 20.88 14.14
CA THR A 147 2.41 20.75 12.69
C THR A 147 3.62 21.58 12.22
N ARG A 148 4.60 20.91 11.62
CA ARG A 148 5.83 21.51 11.06
C ARG A 148 5.92 21.19 9.56
N PHE A 149 4.94 21.63 8.80
CA PHE A 149 4.94 21.52 7.33
C PHE A 149 5.78 22.63 6.71
N GLY A 150 6.34 22.36 5.51
CA GLY A 150 7.36 23.21 4.90
C GLY A 150 8.73 23.09 5.56
N THR A 151 8.90 22.11 6.44
CA THR A 151 10.14 21.91 7.22
C THR A 151 10.73 20.53 6.90
N PRO A 152 11.64 20.44 5.93
CA PRO A 152 12.32 19.17 5.62
C PRO A 152 13.22 18.76 6.78
N VAL A 153 13.20 17.49 7.11
CA VAL A 153 14.13 16.89 8.08
C VAL A 153 15.41 16.47 7.34
N GLY A 154 16.50 17.14 7.61
CA GLY A 154 17.79 16.90 6.94
C GLY A 154 18.56 15.71 7.50
N ALA A 155 18.44 15.45 8.81
CA ALA A 155 19.12 14.34 9.47
C ALA A 155 18.36 13.86 10.71
N ILE A 156 18.51 12.58 11.01
CA ILE A 156 18.03 11.93 12.23
C ILE A 156 19.21 11.19 12.83
N LYS A 157 19.61 11.54 14.05
CA LYS A 157 20.80 11.00 14.71
C LYS A 157 20.44 10.37 16.05
N PRO A 158 20.88 9.15 16.34
CA PRO A 158 20.71 8.58 17.67
C PRO A 158 21.53 9.37 18.68
N VAL A 159 20.94 9.68 19.83
CA VAL A 159 21.60 10.29 21.00
C VAL A 159 21.26 9.47 22.23
N ASP A 160 22.00 9.71 23.32
CA ASP A 160 21.77 8.97 24.56
C ASP A 160 20.32 9.17 25.07
N GLY A 161 19.58 8.07 25.17
CA GLY A 161 18.18 8.06 25.62
C GLY A 161 17.17 8.72 24.69
N GLY A 162 17.50 8.99 23.39
CA GLY A 162 16.59 9.64 22.44
C GLY A 162 17.11 9.71 21.02
N VAL A 163 16.55 10.65 20.27
CA VAL A 163 16.90 10.93 18.87
C VAL A 163 16.98 12.44 18.69
N GLU A 164 18.00 12.92 18.01
CA GLU A 164 18.11 14.30 17.54
C GLU A 164 17.62 14.40 16.11
N ILE A 165 16.73 15.33 15.85
CA ILE A 165 16.16 15.64 14.53
C ILE A 165 16.65 17.00 14.10
N ASP A 166 17.30 17.07 12.93
CA ASP A 166 17.70 18.31 12.30
C ASP A 166 16.60 18.76 11.32
N ALA A 167 15.80 19.72 11.76
CA ALA A 167 14.74 20.35 11.01
C ALA A 167 14.96 21.87 10.87
N GLY A 168 16.20 22.26 10.60
CA GLY A 168 16.71 23.65 10.63
C GLY A 168 17.23 24.05 12.01
N ILE A 169 16.60 23.56 13.07
CA ILE A 169 17.10 23.61 14.44
C ILE A 169 17.12 22.16 14.93
N ALA A 170 18.18 21.76 15.61
CA ALA A 170 18.30 20.44 16.20
C ALA A 170 17.36 20.30 17.41
N GLU A 171 16.48 19.34 17.36
CA GLU A 171 15.49 19.05 18.41
C GLU A 171 15.66 17.61 18.91
N ARG A 172 15.65 17.43 20.22
CA ARG A 172 15.72 16.10 20.84
C ARG A 172 14.31 15.59 21.10
N VAL A 173 14.03 14.35 20.67
CA VAL A 173 12.78 13.62 20.91
C VAL A 173 13.07 12.24 21.51
N ASP A 174 12.05 11.60 22.06
CA ASP A 174 12.20 10.27 22.66
C ASP A 174 12.05 9.15 21.62
N LEU A 175 11.32 9.41 20.54
CA LEU A 175 11.09 8.50 19.43
C LEU A 175 10.88 9.26 18.12
N ALA A 176 11.58 8.85 17.06
CA ALA A 176 11.36 9.35 15.70
C ALA A 176 10.72 8.26 14.84
N VAL A 177 9.66 8.60 14.12
CA VAL A 177 9.02 7.72 13.12
C VAL A 177 9.15 8.32 11.74
N VAL A 178 9.86 7.65 10.85
CA VAL A 178 10.04 8.04 9.45
C VAL A 178 8.97 7.34 8.62
N ALA A 179 8.06 8.13 8.10
CA ALA A 179 6.95 7.72 7.23
C ALA A 179 7.00 8.42 5.86
N GLU A 180 8.13 9.03 5.53
CA GLU A 180 8.36 9.62 4.22
C GLU A 180 8.34 8.56 3.14
N GLY A 181 7.86 8.91 1.96
CA GLY A 181 7.76 7.98 0.87
C GLY A 181 8.02 8.66 -0.47
N GLY A 182 8.64 7.90 -1.36
CA GLY A 182 8.81 8.24 -2.77
C GLY A 182 8.53 7.02 -3.62
N VAL A 183 8.62 7.16 -4.94
CA VAL A 183 8.68 6.02 -5.86
C VAL A 183 10.06 5.36 -5.78
N PHE A 184 10.16 4.11 -6.23
CA PHE A 184 11.40 3.32 -6.14
C PHE A 184 12.66 4.07 -6.64
N ALA A 185 12.53 4.85 -7.73
CA ALA A 185 13.65 5.57 -8.31
C ALA A 185 14.18 6.72 -7.44
N ASP A 186 13.33 7.32 -6.62
CA ASP A 186 13.66 8.50 -5.80
C ASP A 186 14.23 8.12 -4.43
N GLN A 187 14.29 6.82 -4.12
CA GLN A 187 14.75 6.35 -2.83
C GLN A 187 16.23 5.93 -2.87
N ALA A 188 16.96 6.26 -1.81
CA ALA A 188 18.26 5.65 -1.57
C ALA A 188 18.13 4.12 -1.47
N ARG A 189 19.13 3.38 -1.98
CA ARG A 189 19.13 1.92 -1.91
C ARG A 189 19.24 1.44 -0.48
N LYS A 190 18.32 0.55 -0.10
CA LYS A 190 18.26 -0.05 1.24
C LYS A 190 19.05 -1.38 1.28
N ALA A 191 19.09 -1.99 2.48
CA ALA A 191 19.83 -3.22 2.72
C ALA A 191 19.38 -4.39 1.82
N VAL A 192 18.10 -4.43 1.45
CA VAL A 192 17.56 -5.37 0.46
C VAL A 192 17.03 -4.54 -0.70
N SER A 193 17.72 -4.57 -1.84
CA SER A 193 17.33 -3.82 -3.03
C SER A 193 17.41 -4.72 -4.26
N ARG A 194 16.37 -4.66 -5.09
CA ARG A 194 16.31 -5.39 -6.36
C ARG A 194 15.61 -4.55 -7.41
N ASP A 195 16.25 -4.33 -8.53
CA ASP A 195 15.61 -3.86 -9.73
C ASP A 195 14.90 -5.04 -10.41
N TYR A 196 13.63 -4.89 -10.75
CA TYR A 196 12.90 -5.93 -11.48
C TYR A 196 13.10 -5.86 -12.98
N HIS A 197 13.78 -4.83 -13.49
CA HIS A 197 13.83 -4.51 -14.92
C HIS A 197 12.42 -4.45 -15.52
N GLN A 198 11.49 -3.87 -14.76
CA GLN A 198 10.10 -3.67 -15.12
C GLN A 198 9.69 -2.21 -14.86
N CYS A 199 8.70 -1.76 -15.61
CA CYS A 199 8.01 -0.51 -15.34
C CYS A 199 6.50 -0.73 -15.34
N ALA A 200 5.78 0.15 -14.64
CA ALA A 200 4.32 0.22 -14.66
C ALA A 200 3.88 1.43 -15.48
N TRP A 201 3.01 1.21 -16.45
CA TRP A 201 2.24 2.24 -17.13
C TRP A 201 0.92 2.42 -16.40
N VAL A 202 0.67 3.62 -15.87
CA VAL A 202 -0.45 3.92 -15.00
C VAL A 202 -1.33 5.01 -15.60
N GLY A 203 -2.63 4.78 -15.61
CA GLY A 203 -3.65 5.73 -16.06
C GLY A 203 -5.05 5.20 -15.77
N THR A 204 -6.03 5.61 -16.56
CA THR A 204 -7.42 5.11 -16.47
C THR A 204 -7.90 4.61 -17.83
N VAL A 205 -8.81 3.65 -17.82
CA VAL A 205 -9.52 3.20 -19.00
C VAL A 205 -11.02 3.33 -18.80
N GLU A 206 -11.80 3.20 -19.85
CA GLU A 206 -13.26 3.18 -19.78
C GLU A 206 -13.78 1.78 -20.09
N LEU A 207 -14.59 1.26 -19.17
CA LEU A 207 -15.25 -0.04 -19.33
C LEU A 207 -16.51 0.07 -20.19
N PRO A 208 -16.94 -1.05 -20.80
CA PRO A 208 -18.29 -1.13 -21.37
C PRO A 208 -19.34 -0.95 -20.26
N PRO A 209 -20.53 -0.39 -20.59
CA PRO A 209 -21.59 -0.13 -19.60
C PRO A 209 -22.09 -1.37 -18.87
N GLU A 210 -21.92 -2.54 -19.48
CA GLU A 210 -22.33 -3.84 -18.96
C GLU A 210 -21.36 -4.41 -17.94
N ALA A 211 -20.18 -3.81 -17.78
CA ALA A 211 -19.18 -4.28 -16.85
C ALA A 211 -19.66 -4.17 -15.39
N THR A 212 -19.47 -5.23 -14.63
CA THR A 212 -19.88 -5.27 -13.23
C THR A 212 -19.04 -4.28 -12.39
N PRO A 213 -19.67 -3.34 -11.68
CA PRO A 213 -18.95 -2.39 -10.85
C PRO A 213 -18.33 -3.08 -9.62
N GLY A 214 -17.25 -2.50 -9.10
CA GLY A 214 -16.62 -2.98 -7.86
C GLY A 214 -15.77 -4.24 -8.03
N VAL A 215 -15.49 -4.68 -9.24
CA VAL A 215 -14.59 -5.80 -9.50
C VAL A 215 -13.18 -5.28 -9.80
N ALA A 216 -12.19 -5.78 -9.05
CA ALA A 216 -10.78 -5.59 -9.35
C ALA A 216 -10.28 -6.78 -10.18
N TYR A 217 -9.57 -6.50 -11.26
CA TYR A 217 -8.98 -7.52 -12.12
C TYR A 217 -7.46 -7.47 -12.02
N GLU A 218 -6.84 -8.63 -11.78
CA GLU A 218 -5.40 -8.85 -11.84
C GLU A 218 -5.14 -9.90 -12.91
N ARG A 219 -4.55 -9.48 -14.02
CA ARG A 219 -4.28 -10.36 -15.16
C ARG A 219 -2.77 -10.52 -15.35
N PHE A 220 -2.26 -11.69 -15.07
CA PHE A 220 -0.85 -11.99 -15.29
C PHE A 220 -0.57 -12.28 -16.77
N THR A 221 0.41 -11.59 -17.32
CA THR A 221 0.91 -11.80 -18.69
C THR A 221 2.37 -12.23 -18.66
N ARG A 222 2.91 -12.65 -19.79
CA ARG A 222 4.34 -12.97 -19.93
C ARG A 222 5.27 -11.77 -19.73
N HIS A 223 4.75 -10.54 -19.85
CA HIS A 223 5.50 -9.31 -19.69
C HIS A 223 5.41 -8.71 -18.29
N GLY A 224 4.47 -9.17 -17.50
CA GLY A 224 4.14 -8.67 -16.16
C GLY A 224 2.63 -8.64 -15.91
N PRO A 225 2.19 -8.26 -14.72
CA PRO A 225 0.78 -8.13 -14.41
C PRO A 225 0.15 -6.89 -15.05
N ALA A 226 -1.13 -7.00 -15.42
CA ALA A 226 -1.98 -5.87 -15.77
C ALA A 226 -3.21 -5.88 -14.85
N ALA A 227 -3.45 -4.77 -14.15
CA ALA A 227 -4.53 -4.65 -13.20
C ALA A 227 -5.53 -3.55 -13.58
N LEU A 228 -6.81 -3.80 -13.33
CA LEU A 228 -7.87 -2.79 -13.34
C LEU A 228 -8.43 -2.68 -11.93
N LEU A 229 -8.27 -1.51 -11.32
CA LEU A 229 -8.81 -1.22 -10.00
C LEU A 229 -10.07 -0.36 -10.14
N PRO A 230 -11.22 -0.78 -9.59
CA PRO A 230 -12.46 -0.04 -9.77
C PRO A 230 -12.37 1.35 -9.16
N LEU A 231 -12.85 2.35 -9.91
CA LEU A 231 -13.01 3.73 -9.47
C LEU A 231 -14.46 4.17 -9.71
N PRO A 232 -14.94 5.20 -9.00
CA PRO A 232 -16.25 5.77 -9.27
C PRO A 232 -16.40 6.20 -10.74
N GLY A 233 -17.61 6.05 -11.30
CA GLY A 233 -17.92 6.51 -12.66
C GLY A 233 -17.48 5.56 -13.79
N GLY A 234 -17.19 4.28 -13.49
CA GLY A 234 -16.91 3.26 -14.53
C GLY A 234 -15.59 3.43 -15.28
N ARG A 235 -14.66 4.20 -14.72
CA ARG A 235 -13.31 4.46 -15.28
C ARG A 235 -12.22 3.91 -14.35
N PRO A 236 -11.98 2.59 -14.32
CA PRO A 236 -11.00 1.98 -13.45
C PRO A 236 -9.59 2.51 -13.72
N SER A 237 -8.78 2.50 -12.66
CA SER A 237 -7.35 2.72 -12.77
C SER A 237 -6.68 1.51 -13.41
N LEU A 238 -5.88 1.75 -14.42
CA LEU A 238 -5.00 0.77 -15.08
C LEU A 238 -3.61 0.84 -14.46
N VAL A 239 -3.07 -0.32 -14.07
CA VAL A 239 -1.66 -0.52 -13.75
C VAL A 239 -1.16 -1.62 -14.66
N TRP A 240 -0.33 -1.28 -15.65
CA TRP A 240 0.14 -2.21 -16.68
C TRP A 240 1.65 -2.36 -16.59
N CYS A 241 2.11 -3.47 -16.05
CA CYS A 241 3.52 -3.76 -15.85
C CYS A 241 4.10 -4.49 -17.06
N VAL A 242 5.28 -4.03 -17.51
CA VAL A 242 6.03 -4.61 -18.64
C VAL A 242 7.53 -4.54 -18.36
N GLY A 243 8.34 -5.26 -19.13
CA GLY A 243 9.79 -5.14 -19.08
C GLY A 243 10.24 -3.72 -19.42
N SER A 244 11.26 -3.20 -18.71
CA SER A 244 11.77 -1.85 -18.94
C SER A 244 12.81 -1.81 -20.05
N ASP A 245 13.52 -2.91 -20.32
CA ASP A 245 14.63 -3.00 -21.27
C ASP A 245 14.11 -3.20 -22.71
N ASP A 246 12.95 -3.85 -22.85
CA ASP A 246 12.22 -4.03 -24.10
C ASP A 246 10.75 -3.67 -23.85
N ASP A 247 10.51 -2.36 -23.69
CA ASP A 247 9.19 -1.85 -23.32
C ASP A 247 8.24 -1.85 -24.53
N PRO A 248 7.32 -2.82 -24.62
CA PRO A 248 6.44 -2.95 -25.79
C PRO A 248 5.33 -1.90 -25.83
N VAL A 249 5.23 -1.02 -24.83
CA VAL A 249 4.15 -0.02 -24.68
C VAL A 249 4.62 1.38 -25.00
N ALA A 250 5.92 1.64 -24.88
CA ALA A 250 6.50 2.99 -24.99
C ALA A 250 6.13 3.68 -26.31
N GLU A 251 6.27 2.97 -27.43
CA GLU A 251 6.07 3.50 -28.78
C GLU A 251 4.62 3.38 -29.29
N LEU A 252 3.72 2.75 -28.51
CA LEU A 252 2.33 2.57 -28.93
C LEU A 252 1.53 3.86 -28.75
N ASN A 253 0.70 4.18 -29.73
CA ASN A 253 -0.35 5.18 -29.57
C ASN A 253 -1.55 4.61 -28.79
N ASP A 254 -2.49 5.47 -28.39
CA ASP A 254 -3.60 5.06 -27.54
C ASP A 254 -4.52 4.01 -28.18
N ALA A 255 -4.73 4.05 -29.49
CA ALA A 255 -5.52 3.03 -30.20
C ALA A 255 -4.83 1.66 -30.19
N GLN A 256 -3.51 1.64 -30.37
CA GLN A 256 -2.71 0.42 -30.29
C GLN A 256 -2.65 -0.12 -28.86
N ARG A 257 -2.51 0.75 -27.84
CA ARG A 257 -2.57 0.37 -26.42
C ARG A 257 -3.90 -0.28 -26.06
N LEU A 258 -5.02 0.32 -26.49
CA LEU A 258 -6.35 -0.25 -26.31
C LEU A 258 -6.49 -1.61 -27.02
N ALA A 259 -6.01 -1.74 -28.24
CA ALA A 259 -6.03 -3.01 -28.95
C ALA A 259 -5.30 -4.11 -28.19
N VAL A 260 -4.10 -3.82 -27.67
CA VAL A 260 -3.32 -4.77 -26.85
C VAL A 260 -4.05 -5.11 -25.56
N LEU A 261 -4.55 -4.11 -24.82
CA LEU A 261 -5.28 -4.33 -23.56
C LEU A 261 -6.53 -5.19 -23.78
N ASN A 262 -7.24 -5.01 -24.89
CA ASN A 262 -8.38 -5.82 -25.26
C ASN A 262 -8.04 -7.29 -25.57
N THR A 263 -6.77 -7.61 -25.83
CA THR A 263 -6.29 -9.00 -25.91
C THR A 263 -5.84 -9.56 -24.57
N ILE A 264 -5.51 -8.68 -23.63
CA ILE A 264 -5.04 -9.06 -22.29
C ILE A 264 -6.23 -9.39 -21.38
N PHE A 265 -7.19 -8.47 -21.26
CA PHE A 265 -8.29 -8.61 -20.33
C PHE A 265 -9.41 -9.55 -20.83
N PRO A 266 -10.17 -10.17 -19.90
CA PRO A 266 -11.23 -11.11 -20.27
C PRO A 266 -12.44 -10.40 -20.89
N ALA A 267 -13.27 -11.17 -21.59
CA ALA A 267 -14.48 -10.69 -22.27
C ALA A 267 -15.48 -9.96 -21.35
N SER A 268 -15.43 -10.23 -20.04
CA SER A 268 -16.29 -9.56 -19.05
C SER A 268 -16.02 -8.07 -18.88
N VAL A 269 -14.87 -7.56 -19.34
CA VAL A 269 -14.49 -6.14 -19.26
C VAL A 269 -14.10 -5.54 -20.60
N THR A 270 -14.07 -6.32 -21.66
CA THR A 270 -13.74 -5.84 -23.00
C THR A 270 -14.99 -5.70 -23.87
N PRO A 271 -14.99 -4.83 -24.90
CA PRO A 271 -13.90 -3.95 -25.28
C PRO A 271 -13.77 -2.72 -24.38
N LEU A 272 -12.55 -2.43 -23.94
CA LEU A 272 -12.20 -1.14 -23.34
C LEU A 272 -12.39 -0.04 -24.38
N ARG A 273 -13.01 1.09 -23.99
CA ARG A 273 -13.47 2.11 -24.96
C ARG A 273 -12.52 3.28 -25.13
N SER A 274 -11.85 3.68 -24.03
CA SER A 274 -10.90 4.78 -24.05
C SER A 274 -9.77 4.55 -23.05
N ILE A 275 -8.68 5.29 -23.23
CA ILE A 275 -7.51 5.26 -22.34
C ILE A 275 -7.04 6.68 -22.10
N SER A 276 -6.72 7.03 -20.85
CA SER A 276 -6.10 8.31 -20.53
C SER A 276 -4.61 8.32 -20.88
N PRO A 277 -3.95 9.48 -20.94
CA PRO A 277 -2.50 9.52 -20.99
C PRO A 277 -1.88 8.69 -19.87
N LEU A 278 -0.92 7.84 -20.22
CA LEU A 278 -0.25 6.95 -19.27
C LEU A 278 1.03 7.59 -18.73
N LYS A 279 1.30 7.36 -17.44
CA LYS A 279 2.57 7.70 -16.79
C LYS A 279 3.37 6.44 -16.51
N ARG A 280 4.67 6.48 -16.78
CA ARG A 280 5.60 5.36 -16.58
C ARG A 280 6.33 5.50 -15.26
N PHE A 281 6.39 4.41 -14.48
CA PHE A 281 7.11 4.33 -13.22
C PHE A 281 8.01 3.09 -13.19
N PRO A 282 9.30 3.20 -12.83
CA PRO A 282 10.18 2.05 -12.66
C PRO A 282 9.76 1.24 -11.43
N LEU A 283 9.93 -0.08 -11.50
CA LEU A 283 9.54 -1.02 -10.46
C LEU A 283 10.75 -1.73 -9.86
N GLY A 284 10.76 -1.82 -8.53
CA GLY A 284 11.79 -2.52 -7.80
C GLY A 284 11.36 -2.85 -6.38
N LEU A 285 12.12 -3.72 -5.75
CA LEU A 285 12.08 -3.95 -4.31
C LEU A 285 13.15 -3.08 -3.65
N ASN A 286 12.77 -2.38 -2.59
CA ASN A 286 13.70 -1.63 -1.77
C ASN A 286 13.22 -1.75 -0.31
N ALA A 287 13.95 -2.47 0.54
CA ALA A 287 13.50 -2.77 1.90
C ALA A 287 14.64 -2.71 2.92
N GLU A 288 14.35 -2.14 4.08
CA GLU A 288 15.22 -2.24 5.25
C GLU A 288 15.18 -3.67 5.82
N ARG A 289 16.25 -4.09 6.49
CA ARG A 289 16.25 -5.39 7.18
C ARG A 289 15.33 -5.39 8.39
N THR A 290 15.34 -4.29 9.14
CA THR A 290 14.53 -4.05 10.33
C THR A 290 13.70 -2.79 10.17
N LEU A 291 12.59 -2.67 10.90
CA LEU A 291 11.82 -1.44 10.97
C LEU A 291 12.47 -0.42 11.92
N THR A 292 13.25 -0.91 12.90
CA THR A 292 13.77 -0.11 13.99
C THR A 292 15.29 -0.04 13.98
N GLU A 293 15.83 1.14 14.35
CA GLU A 293 17.24 1.40 14.57
C GLU A 293 17.36 2.34 15.77
N GLY A 294 17.77 1.79 16.94
CA GLY A 294 17.69 2.53 18.19
C GLY A 294 16.26 3.00 18.46
N ARG A 295 16.08 4.31 18.63
CA ARG A 295 14.76 4.96 18.82
C ARG A 295 14.23 5.62 17.55
N THR A 296 14.64 5.13 16.40
CA THR A 296 14.08 5.51 15.09
C THR A 296 13.32 4.33 14.49
N VAL A 297 12.10 4.56 14.03
CA VAL A 297 11.25 3.56 13.35
C VAL A 297 11.00 4.02 11.92
N ARG A 298 11.15 3.12 10.94
CA ARG A 298 10.77 3.37 9.54
C ARG A 298 9.51 2.58 9.23
N ILE A 299 8.50 3.21 8.62
CA ILE A 299 7.23 2.59 8.23
C ILE A 299 6.81 3.01 6.82
N GLY A 300 5.92 2.25 6.20
CA GLY A 300 5.49 2.51 4.84
C GLY A 300 6.65 2.46 3.85
N ASN A 301 6.67 3.36 2.86
CA ASN A 301 7.74 3.41 1.85
C ASN A 301 9.12 3.73 2.44
N ALA A 302 9.18 4.38 3.59
CA ALA A 302 10.44 4.57 4.31
C ALA A 302 11.06 3.24 4.76
N ALA A 303 10.26 2.24 5.09
CA ALA A 303 10.73 0.90 5.42
C ALA A 303 10.88 0.00 4.19
N GLN A 304 9.89 0.00 3.30
CA GLN A 304 9.89 -0.85 2.10
C GLN A 304 9.04 -0.30 0.97
N THR A 305 9.57 -0.38 -0.25
CA THR A 305 8.83 -0.21 -1.50
C THR A 305 8.71 -1.56 -2.18
N LEU A 306 7.48 -1.96 -2.49
CA LEU A 306 7.14 -3.27 -3.05
C LEU A 306 6.66 -3.13 -4.49
N HIS A 307 6.72 -4.23 -5.23
CA HIS A 307 6.03 -4.31 -6.52
C HIS A 307 4.53 -4.04 -6.33
N PRO A 308 3.86 -3.27 -7.22
CA PRO A 308 2.45 -2.90 -7.06
C PRO A 308 1.47 -4.08 -7.15
N VAL A 309 1.93 -5.27 -7.51
CA VAL A 309 1.11 -6.48 -7.55
C VAL A 309 0.34 -6.65 -6.22
N ALA A 310 -0.96 -6.83 -6.33
CA ALA A 310 -1.89 -6.94 -5.21
C ALA A 310 -2.04 -5.69 -4.31
N GLY A 311 -1.45 -4.53 -4.63
CA GLY A 311 -1.70 -3.25 -3.96
C GLY A 311 -1.41 -3.19 -2.45
N GLN A 312 -0.47 -3.98 -1.92
CA GLN A 312 -0.29 -4.19 -0.47
C GLN A 312 0.68 -3.24 0.23
N GLY A 313 1.47 -2.44 -0.51
CA GLY A 313 2.52 -1.61 0.10
C GLY A 313 1.99 -0.62 1.14
N LEU A 314 0.95 0.15 0.80
CA LEU A 314 0.31 1.08 1.73
C LEU A 314 -0.32 0.35 2.93
N ASN A 315 -1.02 -0.75 2.68
CA ASN A 315 -1.70 -1.52 3.72
C ASN A 315 -0.72 -2.08 4.77
N LEU A 316 0.47 -2.49 4.33
CA LEU A 316 1.53 -2.92 5.23
C LEU A 316 1.98 -1.78 6.15
N GLY A 317 2.24 -0.59 5.58
CA GLY A 317 2.63 0.59 6.36
C GLY A 317 1.56 1.05 7.36
N LEU A 318 0.27 0.99 7.00
CA LEU A 318 -0.84 1.30 7.90
C LEU A 318 -0.93 0.28 9.06
N ARG A 319 -0.69 -1.00 8.79
CA ARG A 319 -0.62 -2.04 9.84
C ARG A 319 0.56 -1.84 10.79
N ASP A 320 1.73 -1.46 10.25
CA ASP A 320 2.92 -1.16 11.06
C ASP A 320 2.66 0.05 11.97
N ALA A 321 2.03 1.10 11.45
CA ALA A 321 1.65 2.29 12.21
C ALA A 321 0.67 1.97 13.35
N ALA A 322 -0.40 1.21 13.06
CA ALA A 322 -1.39 0.83 14.06
C ALA A 322 -0.78 -0.01 15.19
N GLU A 323 0.12 -0.96 14.85
CA GLU A 323 0.78 -1.81 15.85
C GLU A 323 1.79 -1.01 16.69
N LEU A 324 2.53 -0.08 16.10
CA LEU A 324 3.42 0.79 16.86
C LEU A 324 2.66 1.56 17.97
N VAL A 325 1.55 2.22 17.61
CA VAL A 325 0.73 2.94 18.59
C VAL A 325 0.15 1.98 19.63
N ASN A 326 -0.29 0.79 19.21
CA ASN A 326 -0.81 -0.23 20.13
C ASN A 326 0.23 -0.64 21.18
N LEU A 327 1.49 -0.83 20.79
CA LEU A 327 2.57 -1.20 21.70
C LEU A 327 2.99 -0.04 22.63
N LEU A 328 3.09 1.18 22.10
CA LEU A 328 3.40 2.38 22.88
C LEU A 328 2.32 2.62 23.95
N ARG A 329 1.03 2.40 23.63
CA ARG A 329 -0.08 2.54 24.56
C ARG A 329 -0.01 1.56 25.75
N GLN A 330 0.63 0.41 25.60
CA GLN A 330 0.79 -0.54 26.71
C GLN A 330 1.70 0.00 27.81
N GLY A 331 2.41 1.11 27.54
CA GLY A 331 3.33 1.74 28.48
C GLY A 331 4.66 0.98 28.62
N GLY A 332 5.55 1.53 29.43
CA GLY A 332 6.85 0.94 29.70
C GLY A 332 7.97 1.52 28.85
N ASP A 333 9.04 0.75 28.68
CA ASP A 333 10.21 1.16 27.94
C ASP A 333 9.97 1.18 26.43
N ILE A 334 10.28 2.30 25.77
CA ILE A 334 10.14 2.49 24.32
C ILE A 334 10.94 1.41 23.55
N GLU A 335 12.16 1.10 23.98
CA GLU A 335 12.98 0.10 23.32
C GLU A 335 12.39 -1.30 23.40
N ALA A 336 11.74 -1.63 24.51
CA ALA A 336 11.01 -2.90 24.65
C ALA A 336 9.79 -2.95 23.70
N ALA A 337 9.07 -1.83 23.54
CA ALA A 337 7.97 -1.72 22.58
C ALA A 337 8.49 -1.89 21.13
N LEU A 338 9.62 -1.28 20.78
CA LEU A 338 10.24 -1.39 19.46
C LEU A 338 10.73 -2.81 19.16
N ARG A 339 11.36 -3.49 20.12
CA ARG A 339 11.72 -4.92 19.97
C ARG A 339 10.48 -5.80 19.74
N ARG A 340 9.36 -5.53 20.44
CA ARG A 340 8.09 -6.25 20.20
C ARG A 340 7.52 -5.96 18.83
N LEU A 341 7.60 -4.71 18.34
CA LEU A 341 7.18 -4.33 16.99
C LEU A 341 7.91 -5.18 15.94
N GLU A 342 9.22 -5.26 16.01
CA GLU A 342 10.02 -6.09 15.10
C GLU A 342 9.59 -7.55 15.13
N TRP A 343 9.44 -8.11 16.32
CA TRP A 343 9.07 -9.51 16.48
C TRP A 343 7.67 -9.82 15.94
N GLN A 344 6.70 -8.93 16.15
CA GLN A 344 5.32 -9.13 15.73
C GLN A 344 5.13 -8.83 14.23
N ARG A 345 5.75 -7.75 13.74
CA ARG A 345 5.57 -7.30 12.36
C ARG A 345 6.51 -8.01 11.36
N GLY A 346 7.67 -8.46 11.81
CA GLY A 346 8.66 -9.12 10.97
C GLY A 346 8.11 -10.25 10.13
N PRO A 347 7.42 -11.25 10.69
CA PRO A 347 6.88 -12.38 9.92
C PRO A 347 5.85 -11.98 8.86
N ASP A 348 4.93 -11.05 9.16
CA ASP A 348 3.92 -10.55 8.20
C ASP A 348 4.60 -9.75 7.07
N ARG A 349 5.51 -8.88 7.45
CA ARG A 349 6.28 -8.03 6.53
C ARG A 349 7.10 -8.87 5.54
N TRP A 350 7.92 -9.79 6.04
CA TRP A 350 8.79 -10.61 5.20
C TRP A 350 8.02 -11.61 4.36
N ALA A 351 6.93 -12.17 4.87
CA ALA A 351 6.04 -13.03 4.08
C ALA A 351 5.44 -12.26 2.90
N LEU A 352 5.01 -11.02 3.13
CA LEU A 352 4.45 -10.18 2.06
C LEU A 352 5.52 -9.77 1.04
N ILE A 353 6.70 -9.34 1.49
CA ILE A 353 7.84 -9.03 0.62
C ILE A 353 8.19 -10.24 -0.26
N ALA A 354 8.34 -11.42 0.35
CA ALA A 354 8.67 -12.64 -0.39
C ALA A 354 7.56 -13.04 -1.38
N THR A 355 6.29 -12.89 -1.00
CA THR A 355 5.17 -13.22 -1.88
C THR A 355 5.10 -12.28 -3.08
N THR A 356 5.22 -10.96 -2.86
CA THR A 356 5.19 -9.98 -3.95
C THR A 356 6.43 -10.10 -4.87
N ASP A 357 7.62 -10.35 -4.31
CA ASP A 357 8.84 -10.62 -5.09
C ASP A 357 8.70 -11.90 -5.93
N PHE A 358 8.14 -12.96 -5.33
CA PHE A 358 7.87 -14.21 -6.05
C PHE A 358 6.87 -14.00 -7.19
N LEU A 359 5.75 -13.32 -6.95
CA LEU A 359 4.74 -13.03 -7.97
C LEU A 359 5.34 -12.17 -9.09
N ALA A 360 6.03 -11.08 -8.77
CA ALA A 360 6.64 -10.19 -9.75
C ALA A 360 7.59 -10.94 -10.71
N ARG A 361 8.31 -11.95 -10.21
CA ARG A 361 9.30 -12.71 -10.98
C ARG A 361 8.73 -13.95 -11.65
N SER A 362 7.89 -14.71 -10.95
CA SER A 362 7.44 -16.02 -11.43
C SER A 362 6.61 -15.93 -12.71
N PHE A 363 5.87 -14.83 -12.90
CA PHE A 363 5.06 -14.66 -14.10
C PHE A 363 5.88 -14.27 -15.35
N THR A 364 7.08 -13.77 -15.19
CA THR A 364 8.00 -13.49 -16.30
C THR A 364 8.91 -14.67 -16.66
N TRP A 365 8.83 -15.81 -15.94
CA TRP A 365 9.63 -16.98 -16.28
C TRP A 365 9.22 -17.58 -17.63
N THR A 366 10.20 -17.81 -18.50
CA THR A 366 10.04 -18.39 -19.84
C THR A 366 10.21 -19.92 -19.87
N LEU A 367 10.33 -20.57 -18.70
CA LEU A 367 10.51 -22.02 -18.61
C LEU A 367 9.32 -22.77 -19.25
N PRO A 368 9.58 -23.80 -20.09
CA PRO A 368 8.53 -24.64 -20.65
C PRO A 368 7.62 -25.21 -19.54
N GLY A 369 6.31 -25.08 -19.70
CA GLY A 369 5.32 -25.56 -18.74
C GLY A 369 5.05 -24.63 -17.53
N ALA A 370 5.84 -23.57 -17.31
CA ALA A 370 5.63 -22.65 -16.19
C ALA A 370 4.24 -21.99 -16.24
N GLY A 371 3.76 -21.62 -17.44
CA GLY A 371 2.41 -21.10 -17.64
C GLY A 371 1.31 -22.05 -17.18
N ALA A 372 1.41 -23.32 -17.60
CA ALA A 372 0.45 -24.37 -17.23
C ALA A 372 0.51 -24.67 -15.72
N ALA A 373 1.70 -24.71 -15.13
CA ALA A 373 1.87 -24.95 -13.68
C ALA A 373 1.22 -23.84 -12.85
N ARG A 374 1.40 -22.56 -13.24
CA ARG A 374 0.75 -21.39 -12.60
C ARG A 374 -0.77 -21.47 -12.75
N GLY A 375 -1.27 -21.77 -13.96
CA GLY A 375 -2.70 -21.92 -14.20
C GLY A 375 -3.32 -23.04 -13.36
N LEU A 376 -2.65 -24.20 -13.25
CA LEU A 376 -3.09 -25.28 -12.35
C LEU A 376 -3.07 -24.84 -10.88
N GLY A 377 -2.10 -24.03 -10.46
CA GLY A 377 -2.06 -23.43 -9.13
C GLY A 377 -3.26 -22.51 -8.86
N LEU A 378 -3.66 -21.67 -9.84
CA LEU A 378 -4.88 -20.86 -9.75
C LEU A 378 -6.13 -21.74 -9.67
N ALA A 379 -6.25 -22.77 -10.52
CA ALA A 379 -7.38 -23.70 -10.50
C ALA A 379 -7.48 -24.45 -9.16
N ALA A 380 -6.35 -24.92 -8.61
CA ALA A 380 -6.30 -25.57 -7.31
C ALA A 380 -6.74 -24.62 -6.17
N LEU A 381 -6.26 -23.36 -6.19
CA LEU A 381 -6.70 -22.36 -5.21
C LEU A 381 -8.18 -22.07 -5.29
N GLN A 382 -8.73 -21.96 -6.51
CA GLN A 382 -10.18 -21.79 -6.71
C GLN A 382 -10.98 -23.01 -6.21
N ALA A 383 -10.47 -24.22 -6.38
CA ALA A 383 -11.11 -25.47 -5.98
C ALA A 383 -11.01 -25.76 -4.46
N LEU A 384 -10.20 -25.00 -3.71
CA LEU A 384 -9.98 -25.20 -2.27
C LEU A 384 -10.48 -23.98 -1.46
N PRO A 385 -11.79 -23.86 -1.19
CA PRO A 385 -12.39 -22.70 -0.52
C PRO A 385 -11.71 -22.32 0.81
N PRO A 386 -11.32 -23.27 1.69
CA PRO A 386 -10.66 -22.87 2.95
C PRO A 386 -9.31 -22.17 2.74
N LEU A 387 -8.52 -22.61 1.74
CA LEU A 387 -7.23 -21.99 1.43
C LEU A 387 -7.43 -20.63 0.77
N LYS A 388 -8.43 -20.52 -0.13
CA LYS A 388 -8.82 -19.24 -0.76
C LYS A 388 -9.25 -18.23 0.29
N SER A 389 -10.11 -18.62 1.24
CA SER A 389 -10.58 -17.76 2.33
C SER A 389 -9.44 -17.36 3.28
N LEU A 390 -8.54 -18.28 3.61
CA LEU A 390 -7.35 -17.95 4.41
C LEU A 390 -6.50 -16.86 3.73
N LEU A 391 -6.24 -17.01 2.43
CA LEU A 391 -5.51 -16.02 1.65
C LEU A 391 -6.24 -14.67 1.62
N ALA A 392 -7.56 -14.68 1.34
CA ALA A 392 -8.38 -13.48 1.33
C ALA A 392 -8.34 -12.74 2.66
N ARG A 393 -8.47 -13.45 3.79
CA ARG A 393 -8.41 -12.88 5.14
C ARG A 393 -7.02 -12.33 5.46
N GLN A 394 -5.95 -13.00 5.05
CA GLN A 394 -4.60 -12.49 5.21
C GLN A 394 -4.38 -11.21 4.39
N MET A 395 -4.92 -11.13 3.17
CA MET A 395 -4.85 -9.91 2.36
C MET A 395 -5.66 -8.76 2.96
N MET A 396 -6.85 -9.04 3.51
CA MET A 396 -7.71 -8.04 4.14
C MET A 396 -7.15 -7.51 5.46
N PHE A 397 -6.61 -8.38 6.32
CA PHE A 397 -6.32 -8.04 7.71
C PHE A 397 -4.86 -8.22 8.14
N GLY A 398 -4.02 -8.87 7.33
CA GLY A 398 -2.68 -9.31 7.72
C GLY A 398 -2.72 -10.55 8.63
N ARG A 399 -1.56 -10.95 9.12
CA ARG A 399 -1.45 -11.96 10.18
C ARG A 399 -1.96 -11.34 11.49
N ARG A 400 -2.92 -11.97 12.09
CA ARG A 400 -3.39 -11.68 13.45
C ARG A 400 -2.90 -12.76 14.38
#